data_a85b161ac109e2eb5affe4076d75cd68
#
_entry.id   a85b161ac109e2eb5affe4076d75cd68
#
_cell.length_a   1.000
_cell.length_b   1.000
_cell.length_c   1.000
_cell.angle_alpha   90.00
_cell.angle_beta   90.00
_cell.angle_gamma   90.00
#
_symmetry.space_group_name_H-M   'P 1'
#
loop_
_entity.id
_entity.type
_entity.pdbx_description
1 polymer ?
#
loop_
_entity_poly.entity_id
_entity_poly.type
_entity_poly.pdbx_seq_one_letter_code
_entity_poly.pdbx_strand_id
1 'polypeptide(L)'
;MSRISWEEYALKLAETASIRSEDPYMKVGACVLRHDNSVAALGYNGCPPGYDIDWSDRDSRRPFVSHAERSALRYCKPGEAKLIAITLSPCQHCIMDIAMFGIKKVIFKDVYNDYFQVSEIAKKYDIQMIKI
;
A
#
# COMPACT_ATOMS: atom_id res chain seq x y z
N MET A 1 -5.29 -18.03 24.48
CA MET A 1 -4.49 -17.48 23.37
C MET A 1 -5.42 -16.69 22.44
N SER A 2 -5.07 -15.46 22.17
CA SER A 2 -5.86 -14.61 21.28
C SER A 2 -5.31 -14.66 19.84
N ARG A 3 -6.22 -14.50 18.91
CA ARG A 3 -5.85 -14.38 17.50
C ARG A 3 -5.28 -12.99 17.24
N ILE A 4 -4.46 -12.85 16.20
CA ILE A 4 -4.02 -11.53 15.74
C ILE A 4 -5.25 -10.76 15.20
N SER A 5 -5.19 -9.44 15.23
CA SER A 5 -6.24 -8.59 14.71
C SER A 5 -6.30 -8.68 13.17
N TRP A 6 -7.42 -8.23 12.60
CA TRP A 6 -7.53 -8.13 11.13
C TRP A 6 -6.49 -7.16 10.57
N GLU A 7 -6.16 -6.10 11.31
CA GLU A 7 -5.14 -5.13 10.92
C GLU A 7 -3.76 -5.78 10.84
N GLU A 8 -3.39 -6.56 11.86
CA GLU A 8 -2.12 -7.29 11.88
C GLU A 8 -2.07 -8.36 10.79
N TYR A 9 -3.19 -9.06 10.58
CA TYR A 9 -3.32 -10.06 9.53
C TYR A 9 -3.08 -9.44 8.16
N ALA A 10 -3.73 -8.30 7.89
CA ALA A 10 -3.57 -7.60 6.62
C ALA A 10 -2.13 -7.15 6.41
N LEU A 11 -1.47 -6.65 7.47
CA LEU A 11 -0.08 -6.21 7.38
C LEU A 11 0.86 -7.37 7.09
N LYS A 12 0.63 -8.54 7.70
CA LYS A 12 1.43 -9.74 7.41
C LYS A 12 1.26 -10.20 5.97
N LEU A 13 0.06 -10.11 5.43
CA LEU A 13 -0.17 -10.40 4.01
C LEU A 13 0.56 -9.39 3.11
N ALA A 14 0.56 -8.12 3.48
CA ALA A 14 1.30 -7.10 2.76
C ALA A 14 2.81 -7.39 2.79
N GLU A 15 3.34 -7.80 3.94
CA GLU A 15 4.75 -8.18 4.07
C GLU A 15 5.08 -9.36 3.14
N THR A 16 4.22 -10.36 3.10
CA THR A 16 4.39 -11.52 2.21
C THR A 16 4.39 -11.07 0.74
N ALA A 17 3.45 -10.19 0.38
CA ALA A 17 3.37 -9.67 -0.99
C ALA A 17 4.65 -8.92 -1.38
N SER A 18 5.26 -8.18 -0.45
CA SER A 18 6.47 -7.40 -0.71
C SER A 18 7.64 -8.28 -1.18
N ILE A 19 7.66 -9.54 -0.78
CA ILE A 19 8.73 -10.48 -1.15
C ILE A 19 8.80 -10.67 -2.68
N ARG A 20 7.68 -10.54 -3.36
CA ARG A 20 7.60 -10.66 -4.82
C ARG A 20 8.13 -9.44 -5.56
N SER A 21 8.35 -8.32 -4.90
CA SER A 21 8.87 -7.13 -5.57
C SER A 21 10.25 -7.38 -6.18
N GLU A 22 10.44 -6.93 -7.40
CA GLU A 22 11.72 -7.01 -8.10
C GLU A 22 12.62 -5.80 -7.84
N ASP A 23 12.11 -4.78 -7.14
CA ASP A 23 12.85 -3.55 -6.85
C ASP A 23 13.98 -3.86 -5.86
N PRO A 24 15.25 -3.69 -6.26
CA PRO A 24 16.37 -4.00 -5.38
C PRO A 24 16.62 -2.95 -4.30
N TYR A 25 15.97 -1.78 -4.40
CA TYR A 25 16.21 -0.67 -3.48
C TYR A 25 15.21 -0.64 -2.34
N MET A 26 13.93 -0.94 -2.62
CA MET A 26 12.89 -0.94 -1.61
C MET A 26 11.74 -1.86 -2.06
N LYS A 27 11.47 -2.89 -1.27
CA LYS A 27 10.36 -3.81 -1.52
C LYS A 27 9.18 -3.42 -0.65
N VAL A 28 8.07 -3.07 -1.29
CA VAL A 28 6.86 -2.64 -0.59
C VAL A 28 5.71 -3.55 -1.00
N GLY A 29 4.89 -3.92 -0.02
CA GLY A 29 3.69 -4.72 -0.25
C GLY A 29 2.45 -4.03 0.30
N ALA A 30 1.30 -4.37 -0.26
CA ALA A 30 0.01 -3.85 0.17
C ALA A 30 -1.05 -4.95 0.16
N CYS A 31 -1.97 -4.86 1.12
CA CYS A 31 -3.12 -5.76 1.23
C CYS A 31 -4.37 -4.94 1.46
N VAL A 32 -5.42 -5.21 0.69
CA VAL A 32 -6.70 -4.51 0.81
C VAL A 32 -7.73 -5.51 1.36
N LEU A 33 -8.39 -5.15 2.46
CA LEU A 33 -9.49 -5.94 3.01
C LEU A 33 -10.83 -5.28 2.70
N ARG A 34 -11.83 -6.10 2.37
CA ARG A 34 -13.22 -5.66 2.24
C ARG A 34 -13.85 -5.42 3.60
N HIS A 35 -15.06 -4.89 3.60
CA HIS A 35 -15.79 -4.62 4.84
C HIS A 35 -16.10 -5.88 5.64
N ASP A 36 -16.17 -7.04 5.00
CA ASP A 36 -16.34 -8.33 5.67
C ASP A 36 -15.01 -8.99 6.06
N ASN A 37 -13.91 -8.27 5.94
CA ASN A 37 -12.53 -8.72 6.23
C ASN A 37 -11.99 -9.77 5.24
N SER A 38 -12.67 -10.02 4.13
CA SER A 38 -12.07 -10.83 3.08
C SER A 38 -11.02 -10.04 2.32
N VAL A 39 -10.06 -10.74 1.73
CA VAL A 39 -8.97 -10.11 0.99
C VAL A 39 -9.47 -9.71 -0.40
N ALA A 40 -9.47 -8.42 -0.67
CA ALA A 40 -9.86 -7.90 -1.99
C ALA A 40 -8.69 -7.98 -2.97
N ALA A 41 -7.47 -7.64 -2.52
CA ALA A 41 -6.31 -7.59 -3.39
C ALA A 41 -5.02 -7.59 -2.59
N LEU A 42 -3.97 -8.07 -3.24
CA LEU A 42 -2.59 -7.92 -2.81
C LEU A 42 -1.83 -7.20 -3.92
N GLY A 43 -0.83 -6.41 -3.54
CA GLY A 43 0.02 -5.73 -4.49
C GLY A 43 1.44 -5.56 -3.96
N TYR A 44 2.35 -5.32 -4.86
CA TYR A 44 3.74 -5.00 -4.52
C TYR A 44 4.27 -4.03 -5.57
N ASN A 45 5.31 -3.27 -5.24
CA ASN A 45 5.87 -2.30 -6.16
C ASN A 45 6.69 -2.99 -7.26
N GLY A 46 6.60 -2.47 -8.47
CA GLY A 46 7.30 -3.03 -9.62
C GLY A 46 6.75 -2.48 -10.93
N CYS A 47 7.27 -3.00 -12.02
CA CYS A 47 6.79 -2.64 -13.35
C CYS A 47 5.43 -3.28 -13.63
N PRO A 48 4.63 -2.71 -14.54
CA PRO A 48 3.42 -3.38 -15.01
C PRO A 48 3.73 -4.78 -15.54
N PRO A 49 2.78 -5.73 -15.44
CA PRO A 49 3.01 -7.09 -15.92
C PRO A 49 3.50 -7.13 -17.37
N GLY A 50 4.52 -7.93 -17.64
CA GLY A 50 5.08 -8.08 -18.97
C GLY A 50 6.16 -7.08 -19.35
N TYR A 51 6.46 -6.13 -18.48
CA TYR A 51 7.50 -5.12 -18.71
C TYR A 51 8.62 -5.27 -17.70
N ASP A 52 9.81 -4.84 -18.11
CA ASP A 52 10.99 -4.83 -17.26
C ASP A 52 11.80 -3.58 -17.57
N ILE A 53 12.71 -3.21 -16.65
CA ILE A 53 13.56 -2.04 -16.80
C ILE A 53 14.97 -2.36 -16.33
N ASP A 54 15.89 -1.43 -16.61
CA ASP A 54 17.23 -1.49 -16.05
C ASP A 54 17.19 -0.94 -14.61
N TRP A 55 17.48 -1.80 -13.64
CA TRP A 55 17.45 -1.45 -12.23
C TRP A 55 18.78 -0.90 -11.70
N SER A 56 19.77 -0.68 -12.58
CA SER A 56 21.10 -0.27 -12.15
C SER A 56 21.15 1.15 -11.59
N ASP A 57 20.22 2.03 -11.98
CA ASP A 57 20.13 3.40 -11.50
C ASP A 57 18.84 3.58 -10.69
N ARG A 58 19.01 3.88 -9.40
CA ARG A 58 17.89 4.03 -8.49
C ARG A 58 16.88 5.08 -8.95
N ASP A 59 17.35 6.22 -9.43
CA ASP A 59 16.46 7.34 -9.75
C ASP A 59 15.77 7.17 -11.10
N SER A 60 16.42 6.54 -12.08
CA SER A 60 15.83 6.36 -13.40
C SER A 60 14.66 5.36 -13.41
N ARG A 61 14.53 4.54 -12.36
CA ARG A 61 13.41 3.58 -12.24
C ARG A 61 12.07 4.25 -11.93
N ARG A 62 12.10 5.43 -11.32
CA ARG A 62 10.90 6.06 -10.72
C ARG A 62 9.71 6.20 -11.67
N PRO A 63 9.87 6.65 -12.91
CA PRO A 63 8.70 6.80 -13.79
C PRO A 63 8.11 5.48 -14.28
N PHE A 64 8.82 4.36 -14.09
CA PHE A 64 8.41 3.06 -14.63
C PHE A 64 7.89 2.10 -13.56
N VAL A 65 7.96 2.48 -12.28
CA VAL A 65 7.59 1.59 -11.17
C VAL A 65 6.28 2.04 -10.55
N SER A 66 5.31 1.14 -10.53
CA SER A 66 4.06 1.35 -9.83
C SER A 66 4.27 1.08 -8.34
N HIS A 67 3.67 1.90 -7.48
CA HIS A 67 3.70 1.66 -6.04
C HIS A 67 2.77 0.49 -5.68
N ALA A 68 3.03 -0.14 -4.53
CA ALA A 68 2.28 -1.29 -4.08
C ALA A 68 0.79 -1.00 -3.92
N GLU A 69 0.45 0.18 -3.43
CA GLU A 69 -0.93 0.61 -3.23
C GLU A 69 -1.70 0.63 -4.54
N ARG A 70 -1.13 1.26 -5.57
CA ARG A 70 -1.76 1.32 -6.88
C ARG A 70 -1.87 -0.07 -7.49
N SER A 71 -0.86 -0.90 -7.31
CA SER A 71 -0.88 -2.29 -7.81
C SER A 71 -2.02 -3.09 -7.19
N ALA A 72 -2.30 -2.90 -5.90
CA ALA A 72 -3.41 -3.57 -5.24
C ALA A 72 -4.76 -2.94 -5.62
N LEU A 73 -4.86 -1.61 -5.60
CA LEU A 73 -6.12 -0.89 -5.83
C LEU A 73 -6.68 -1.11 -7.24
N ARG A 74 -5.84 -1.43 -8.22
CA ARG A 74 -6.32 -1.70 -9.59
C ARG A 74 -7.30 -2.86 -9.66
N TYR A 75 -7.34 -3.74 -8.66
CA TYR A 75 -8.28 -4.86 -8.59
C TYR A 75 -9.52 -4.54 -7.77
N CYS A 76 -9.66 -3.31 -7.27
CA CYS A 76 -10.74 -2.92 -6.38
C CYS A 76 -11.64 -1.90 -7.05
N LYS A 77 -12.89 -1.83 -6.58
CA LYS A 77 -13.83 -0.77 -6.95
C LYS A 77 -13.89 0.26 -5.83
N PRO A 78 -14.17 1.53 -6.14
CA PRO A 78 -14.42 2.53 -5.10
C PRO A 78 -15.54 2.06 -4.16
N GLY A 79 -15.30 2.21 -2.86
CA GLY A 79 -16.24 1.79 -1.81
C GLY A 79 -16.16 0.34 -1.40
N GLU A 80 -15.43 -0.49 -2.13
CA GLU A 80 -15.32 -1.93 -1.85
C GLU A 80 -14.50 -2.22 -0.59
N ALA A 81 -13.47 -1.42 -0.34
CA ALA A 81 -12.46 -1.71 0.66
C ALA A 81 -12.72 -1.00 1.99
N LYS A 82 -12.48 -1.71 3.08
CA LYS A 82 -12.52 -1.16 4.43
C LYS A 82 -11.19 -0.54 4.82
N LEU A 83 -10.08 -1.24 4.53
CA LEU A 83 -8.75 -0.80 4.90
C LEU A 83 -7.72 -1.24 3.88
N ILE A 84 -6.58 -0.56 3.91
CA ILE A 84 -5.38 -0.99 3.21
C ILE A 84 -4.22 -1.05 4.19
N ALA A 85 -3.47 -2.16 4.15
CA ALA A 85 -2.26 -2.33 4.95
C ALA A 85 -1.06 -2.28 4.01
N ILE A 86 -0.03 -1.53 4.37
CA ILE A 86 1.13 -1.28 3.53
C ILE A 86 2.38 -1.41 4.39
N THR A 87 3.43 -2.03 3.88
CA THR A 87 4.67 -2.19 4.64
C THR A 87 5.39 -0.86 4.87
N LEU A 88 5.15 0.13 4.00
CA LEU A 88 5.71 1.48 4.09
C LEU A 88 4.56 2.48 4.01
N SER A 89 4.58 3.55 4.82
CA SER A 89 3.51 4.56 4.77
C SER A 89 3.38 5.15 3.36
N PRO A 90 2.15 5.46 2.91
CA PRO A 90 1.94 5.89 1.53
C PRO A 90 2.51 7.28 1.25
N CYS A 91 2.90 7.52 0.01
CA CYS A 91 3.31 8.84 -0.45
C CYS A 91 2.08 9.72 -0.74
N GLN A 92 2.33 10.99 -1.11
CA GLN A 92 1.25 11.94 -1.43
C GLN A 92 0.30 11.43 -2.52
N HIS A 93 0.86 10.83 -3.57
CA HIS A 93 0.04 10.33 -4.68
C HIS A 93 -0.80 9.13 -4.25
N CYS A 94 -0.23 8.24 -3.45
CA CYS A 94 -0.93 7.04 -3.01
C CYS A 94 -2.03 7.36 -1.99
N ILE A 95 -1.81 8.32 -1.09
CA ILE A 95 -2.87 8.71 -0.16
C ILE A 95 -4.07 9.32 -0.90
N MET A 96 -3.83 10.02 -2.00
CA MET A 96 -4.90 10.53 -2.84
C MET A 96 -5.69 9.39 -3.49
N ASP A 97 -4.99 8.39 -4.05
CA ASP A 97 -5.65 7.22 -4.62
C ASP A 97 -6.50 6.50 -3.57
N ILE A 98 -5.96 6.33 -2.36
CA ILE A 98 -6.68 5.71 -1.24
C ILE A 98 -7.94 6.50 -0.91
N ALA A 99 -7.85 7.83 -0.86
CA ALA A 99 -9.01 8.70 -0.61
C ALA A 99 -10.06 8.55 -1.71
N MET A 100 -9.64 8.52 -2.97
CA MET A 100 -10.55 8.38 -4.12
C MET A 100 -11.30 7.06 -4.10
N PHE A 101 -10.70 6.01 -3.56
CA PHE A 101 -11.35 4.70 -3.41
C PHE A 101 -12.26 4.64 -2.18
N GLY A 102 -12.30 5.68 -1.36
CA GLY A 102 -13.17 5.74 -0.18
C GLY A 102 -12.63 4.97 1.02
N ILE A 103 -11.36 4.63 1.04
CA ILE A 103 -10.75 3.88 2.14
C ILE A 103 -10.44 4.84 3.29
N LYS A 104 -10.90 4.51 4.50
CA LYS A 104 -10.76 5.37 5.67
C LYS A 104 -9.74 4.90 6.69
N LYS A 105 -9.08 3.75 6.46
CA LYS A 105 -8.11 3.20 7.40
C LYS A 105 -6.88 2.70 6.66
N VAL A 106 -5.71 3.21 7.03
CA VAL A 106 -4.41 2.80 6.50
C VAL A 106 -3.59 2.25 7.65
N ILE A 107 -3.13 1.00 7.50
CA ILE A 107 -2.24 0.33 8.44
C ILE A 107 -0.87 0.29 7.81
N PHE A 108 0.19 0.62 8.56
CA PHE A 108 1.53 0.59 7.99
C PHE A 108 2.56 0.17 9.05
N LYS A 109 3.72 -0.30 8.57
CA LYS A 109 4.81 -0.74 9.44
C LYS A 109 5.88 0.32 9.57
N ASP A 110 6.47 0.73 8.45
CA ASP A 110 7.57 1.69 8.42
C ASP A 110 7.13 3.04 7.89
N VAL A 111 7.83 4.09 8.28
CA VAL A 111 7.48 5.47 7.96
C VAL A 111 8.31 5.94 6.77
N TYR A 112 7.64 6.47 5.74
CA TYR A 112 8.29 7.09 4.59
C TYR A 112 8.66 8.55 4.91
N ASN A 113 9.60 9.13 4.17
CA ASN A 113 10.18 10.43 4.50
C ASN A 113 9.22 11.62 4.42
N ASP A 114 8.12 11.52 3.69
CA ASP A 114 7.09 12.58 3.60
C ASP A 114 5.88 12.32 4.53
N TYR A 115 6.04 11.48 5.53
CA TYR A 115 4.94 11.03 6.39
C TYR A 115 4.19 12.18 7.04
N PHE A 116 4.89 13.24 7.47
CA PHE A 116 4.23 14.36 8.14
C PHE A 116 3.22 15.02 7.21
N GLN A 117 3.61 15.29 5.98
CA GLN A 117 2.75 15.91 4.98
C GLN A 117 1.57 14.98 4.64
N VAL A 118 1.83 13.70 4.47
CA VAL A 118 0.81 12.71 4.16
C VAL A 118 -0.21 12.60 5.30
N SER A 119 0.25 12.61 6.56
CA SER A 119 -0.66 12.52 7.71
C SER A 119 -1.60 13.73 7.79
N GLU A 120 -1.12 14.92 7.40
CA GLU A 120 -1.97 16.10 7.34
C GLU A 120 -3.04 15.99 6.26
N ILE A 121 -2.67 15.43 5.10
CA ILE A 121 -3.63 15.17 4.02
C ILE A 121 -4.67 14.14 4.47
N ALA A 122 -4.21 13.08 5.12
CA ALA A 122 -5.08 12.02 5.62
C ALA A 122 -6.13 12.57 6.60
N LYS A 123 -5.74 13.47 7.49
CA LYS A 123 -6.66 14.12 8.43
C LYS A 123 -7.78 14.86 7.70
N LYS A 124 -7.45 15.57 6.63
CA LYS A 124 -8.44 16.30 5.86
C LYS A 124 -9.46 15.41 5.17
N TYR A 125 -9.07 14.18 4.84
CA TYR A 125 -9.95 13.21 4.18
C TYR A 125 -10.53 12.19 5.15
N ASP A 126 -10.36 12.40 6.47
CA ASP A 126 -10.86 11.52 7.52
C ASP A 126 -10.31 10.09 7.38
N ILE A 127 -9.05 9.97 6.97
CA ILE A 127 -8.35 8.71 6.88
C ILE A 127 -7.54 8.50 8.15
N GLN A 128 -7.80 7.39 8.84
CA GLN A 128 -7.08 7.01 10.05
C GLN A 128 -5.77 6.31 9.66
N MET A 129 -4.64 6.86 10.11
CA MET A 129 -3.31 6.29 9.87
C MET A 129 -2.86 5.57 11.13
N ILE A 130 -2.64 4.26 11.04
CA ILE A 130 -2.30 3.41 12.19
C ILE A 130 -0.98 2.71 11.92
N LYS A 131 0.02 3.03 12.73
CA LYS A 131 1.33 2.36 12.69
C LYS A 131 1.29 1.15 13.63
N ILE A 132 1.69 0.01 13.11
CA ILE A 132 1.80 -1.22 13.90
C ILE A 132 3.26 -1.68 13.99
#